data_f22d28696cdab30939802fc31d581687
#
_entry.id   f22d28696cdab30939802fc31d581687
#
_cell.length_a   1.000
_cell.length_b   1.000
_cell.length_c   1.000
_cell.angle_alpha   90.00
_cell.angle_beta   90.00
_cell.angle_gamma   90.00
#
_symmetry.space_group_name_H-M   'P 1'
#
loop_
_entity.id
_entity.type
_entity.pdbx_description
1 polymer ?
#
loop_
_entity_poly.entity_id
_entity_poly.type
_entity_poly.pdbx_seq_one_letter_code
_entity_poly.pdbx_strand_id
1 'polypeptide(L)'
;MPVNLQPVDVICQHSREGKITPLKIRVVDEDGVFQEYKIKGYRDLSGQGTRTMPDGVYVTNNTLIFECNITSFGRNRTIRLYYDSSGMRWRMNA
;
A
#
# COMPACT_ATOMS: atom_id res chain seq x y z
N MET A 1 -2.38 18.87 8.34
CA MET A 1 -2.12 17.65 9.15
C MET A 1 -1.02 16.85 8.50
N PRO A 2 0.02 16.49 9.23
CA PRO A 2 1.05 15.63 8.68
C PRO A 2 0.47 14.25 8.39
N VAL A 3 0.87 13.69 7.26
CA VAL A 3 0.46 12.35 6.87
C VAL A 3 1.44 11.35 7.46
N ASN A 4 0.93 10.38 8.21
CA ASN A 4 1.76 9.30 8.76
C ASN A 4 1.76 8.12 7.80
N LEU A 5 2.75 8.10 6.91
CA LEU A 5 3.01 6.94 6.08
C LEU A 5 4.05 6.07 6.77
N GLN A 6 3.74 4.80 6.94
CA GLN A 6 4.63 3.83 7.56
C GLN A 6 5.32 3.00 6.49
N PRO A 7 6.61 2.71 6.63
CA PRO A 7 7.27 1.74 5.77
C PRO A 7 6.58 0.38 5.93
N VAL A 8 6.44 -0.34 4.83
CA VAL A 8 5.80 -1.64 4.81
C VAL A 8 6.48 -2.53 3.78
N ASP A 9 6.58 -3.81 4.08
CA ASP A 9 6.99 -4.81 3.09
C ASP A 9 5.75 -5.33 2.39
N VAL A 10 5.81 -5.44 1.07
CA VAL A 10 4.69 -5.91 0.26
C VAL A 10 5.17 -7.08 -0.59
N ILE A 11 4.44 -8.19 -0.52
CA ILE A 11 4.65 -9.32 -1.42
C ILE A 11 3.68 -9.14 -2.56
N CYS A 12 4.21 -9.03 -3.77
CA CYS A 12 3.43 -8.76 -4.97
C CYS A 12 3.66 -9.83 -6.01
N GLN A 13 2.67 -9.98 -6.88
CA GLN A 13 2.81 -10.69 -8.13
C GLN A 13 3.13 -9.68 -9.23
N HIS A 14 4.15 -9.97 -10.01
CA HIS A 14 4.48 -9.20 -11.22
C HIS A 14 4.14 -10.05 -12.43
N SER A 15 3.18 -9.60 -13.24
CA SER A 15 2.85 -10.30 -14.47
C SER A 15 3.89 -10.01 -15.55
N ARG A 16 3.93 -10.85 -16.56
CA ARG A 16 4.82 -10.61 -17.72
C ARG A 16 4.49 -9.32 -18.47
N GLU A 17 3.30 -8.79 -18.28
CA GLU A 17 2.85 -7.53 -18.89
C GLU A 17 3.20 -6.31 -18.05
N GLY A 18 3.87 -6.52 -16.91
CA GLY A 18 4.27 -5.44 -16.01
C GLY A 18 3.23 -5.02 -14.99
N LYS A 19 2.13 -5.78 -14.87
CA LYS A 19 1.11 -5.49 -13.88
C LYS A 19 1.55 -5.98 -12.49
N ILE A 20 1.40 -5.12 -11.48
CA ILE A 20 1.72 -5.44 -10.10
C ILE A 20 0.42 -5.67 -9.34
N THR A 21 0.34 -6.82 -8.67
CA THR A 21 -0.81 -7.18 -7.83
C THR A 21 -0.33 -7.40 -6.40
N PRO A 22 -0.77 -6.59 -5.42
CA PRO A 22 -0.36 -6.81 -4.04
C PRO A 22 -1.07 -8.03 -3.45
N LEU A 23 -0.31 -8.91 -2.77
CA LEU A 23 -0.82 -10.15 -2.21
C LEU A 23 -0.83 -10.17 -0.70
N LYS A 24 0.22 -9.68 -0.07
CA LYS A 24 0.41 -9.63 1.37
C LYS A 24 1.16 -8.38 1.78
N ILE A 25 0.91 -7.93 2.99
CA ILE A 25 1.75 -6.91 3.63
C ILE A 25 2.40 -7.49 4.87
N ARG A 26 3.56 -6.95 5.22
CA ARG A 26 4.26 -7.29 6.46
C ARG A 26 4.65 -5.99 7.15
N VAL A 27 4.21 -5.84 8.38
CA VAL A 27 4.49 -4.66 9.18
C VAL A 27 5.18 -5.07 10.48
N VAL A 28 5.91 -4.15 11.08
CA VAL A 28 6.55 -4.38 12.38
C VAL A 28 5.66 -3.73 13.44
N ASP A 29 5.30 -4.50 14.46
CA ASP A 29 4.51 -3.97 15.56
C ASP A 29 5.40 -3.23 16.57
N GLU A 30 4.79 -2.75 17.67
CA GLU A 30 5.47 -1.98 18.70
C GLU A 30 6.57 -2.78 19.41
N ASP A 31 6.44 -4.10 19.43
CA ASP A 31 7.41 -5.00 20.07
C ASP A 31 8.53 -5.44 19.14
N GLY A 32 8.54 -4.94 17.90
CA GLY A 32 9.52 -5.32 16.89
C GLY A 32 9.21 -6.65 16.21
N VAL A 33 8.02 -7.18 16.38
CA VAL A 33 7.61 -8.45 15.79
C VAL A 33 6.92 -8.19 14.46
N PHE A 34 7.28 -8.97 13.43
CA PHE A 34 6.64 -8.88 12.12
C PHE A 34 5.26 -9.50 12.16
N GLN A 35 4.28 -8.76 11.63
CA GLN A 35 2.91 -9.22 11.44
C GLN A 35 2.61 -9.23 9.95
N GLU A 36 2.09 -10.35 9.47
CA GLU A 36 1.69 -10.49 8.08
C GLU A 36 0.17 -10.46 7.94
N TYR A 37 -0.31 -9.74 6.94
CA TYR A 37 -1.74 -9.69 6.62
C TYR A 37 -1.94 -9.97 5.15
N LYS A 38 -2.78 -10.96 4.86
CA LYS A 38 -3.17 -11.29 3.50
C LYS A 38 -4.13 -10.24 2.97
N ILE A 39 -3.89 -9.78 1.75
CA ILE A 39 -4.77 -8.83 1.08
C ILE A 39 -5.92 -9.63 0.46
N LYS A 40 -7.13 -9.36 0.91
CA LYS A 40 -8.33 -10.07 0.43
C LYS A 40 -8.86 -9.51 -0.88
N GLY A 41 -8.71 -8.22 -1.07
CA GLY A 41 -9.12 -7.54 -2.28
C GLY A 41 -8.41 -6.21 -2.40
N TYR A 42 -8.35 -5.67 -3.59
CA TYR A 42 -7.70 -4.40 -3.80
C TYR A 42 -8.37 -3.65 -4.96
N ARG A 43 -8.17 -2.34 -4.95
CA ARG A 43 -8.55 -1.47 -6.06
C ARG A 43 -7.35 -0.62 -6.43
N ASP A 44 -7.02 -0.61 -7.71
CA ASP A 44 -5.91 0.18 -8.24
C ASP A 44 -6.40 1.60 -8.50
N LEU A 45 -5.80 2.56 -7.81
CA LEU A 45 -6.11 3.98 -7.95
C LEU A 45 -5.01 4.73 -8.69
N SER A 46 -4.08 4.01 -9.31
CA SER A 46 -2.94 4.60 -10.02
C SER A 46 -3.36 5.23 -11.35
N GLY A 47 -2.46 6.01 -11.95
CA GLY A 47 -2.60 6.47 -13.32
C GLY A 47 -3.57 7.63 -13.55
N GLN A 48 -3.95 8.34 -12.51
CA GLN A 48 -4.87 9.48 -12.61
C GLN A 48 -4.17 10.84 -12.55
N GLY A 49 -2.88 10.85 -12.86
CA GLY A 49 -2.08 12.07 -12.88
C GLY A 49 -1.58 12.50 -11.50
N THR A 50 -0.90 13.62 -11.48
CA THR A 50 -0.38 14.22 -10.27
C THR A 50 -1.51 14.86 -9.48
N ARG A 51 -1.64 14.50 -8.21
CA ARG A 51 -2.72 15.00 -7.36
C ARG A 51 -2.40 14.81 -5.88
N THR A 52 -3.19 15.46 -5.03
CA THR A 52 -3.21 15.18 -3.59
C THR A 52 -4.37 14.25 -3.29
N MET A 53 -4.06 13.13 -2.64
CA MET A 53 -5.07 12.15 -2.24
C MET A 53 -5.89 12.68 -1.06
N PRO A 54 -7.09 12.10 -0.80
CA PRO A 54 -7.91 12.54 0.33
C PRO A 54 -7.24 12.48 1.69
N ASP A 55 -6.25 11.60 1.85
CA ASP A 55 -5.47 11.49 3.09
C ASP A 55 -4.32 12.49 3.18
N GLY A 56 -4.19 13.40 2.21
CA GLY A 56 -3.15 14.41 2.19
C GLY A 56 -1.84 14.00 1.51
N VAL A 57 -1.76 12.77 1.01
CA VAL A 57 -0.56 12.30 0.31
C VAL A 57 -0.51 12.85 -1.10
N TYR A 58 0.61 13.50 -1.45
CA TYR A 58 0.84 13.98 -2.80
C TYR A 58 1.42 12.86 -3.65
N VAL A 59 0.82 12.61 -4.79
CA VAL A 59 1.23 11.51 -5.68
C VAL A 59 1.49 12.04 -7.09
N THR A 60 2.35 11.34 -7.80
CA THR A 60 2.71 11.64 -9.19
C THR A 60 2.30 10.48 -10.09
N ASN A 61 2.55 10.63 -11.39
CA ASN A 61 2.32 9.53 -12.35
C ASN A 61 3.22 8.31 -12.08
N ASN A 62 4.30 8.49 -11.32
CA ASN A 62 5.23 7.41 -10.98
C ASN A 62 4.85 6.69 -9.70
N THR A 63 3.75 7.08 -9.07
CA THR A 63 3.28 6.47 -7.82
C THR A 63 2.16 5.49 -8.15
N LEU A 64 2.33 4.24 -7.73
CA LEU A 64 1.26 3.24 -7.76
C LEU A 64 0.50 3.32 -6.46
N ILE A 65 -0.83 3.27 -6.54
CA ILE A 65 -1.71 3.41 -5.39
C ILE A 65 -2.69 2.25 -5.39
N PHE A 66 -2.73 1.51 -4.29
CA PHE A 66 -3.67 0.40 -4.11
C PHE A 66 -4.44 0.60 -2.83
N GLU A 67 -5.77 0.60 -2.93
CA GLU A 67 -6.64 0.53 -1.77
C GLU A 67 -6.96 -0.94 -1.51
N CYS A 68 -6.58 -1.45 -0.36
CA CYS A 68 -6.59 -2.88 -0.06
C CYS A 68 -7.45 -3.18 1.14
N ASN A 69 -8.10 -4.34 1.11
CA ASN A 69 -8.84 -4.87 2.25
C ASN A 69 -8.04 -5.98 2.90
N ILE A 70 -7.85 -5.86 4.21
CA ILE A 70 -7.21 -6.89 5.03
C ILE A 70 -8.10 -7.22 6.21
N THR A 71 -7.85 -8.37 6.83
CA THR A 71 -8.48 -8.72 8.11
C THR A 71 -7.43 -8.61 9.20
N SER A 72 -7.71 -7.82 10.23
CA SER A 72 -6.83 -7.64 11.37
C SER A 72 -7.68 -7.76 12.64
N PHE A 73 -7.29 -8.67 13.53
CA PHE A 73 -8.03 -8.93 14.79
C PHE A 73 -9.51 -9.23 14.55
N GLY A 74 -9.82 -10.03 13.52
CA GLY A 74 -11.18 -10.40 13.19
C GLY A 74 -12.02 -9.32 12.53
N ARG A 75 -11.43 -8.18 12.20
CA ARG A 75 -12.12 -7.05 11.58
C ARG A 75 -11.58 -6.76 10.19
N ASN A 76 -12.46 -6.42 9.28
CA ASN A 76 -12.06 -5.93 7.97
C ASN A 76 -11.55 -4.49 8.10
N ARG A 77 -10.38 -4.24 7.52
CA ARG A 77 -9.79 -2.90 7.49
C ARG A 77 -9.42 -2.55 6.06
N THR A 78 -9.59 -1.29 5.72
CA THR A 78 -9.13 -0.74 4.46
C THR A 78 -7.85 0.03 4.71
N ILE A 79 -6.81 -0.33 3.97
CA ILE A 79 -5.53 0.36 4.01
C ILE A 79 -5.20 0.86 2.61
N ARG A 80 -4.29 1.82 2.53
CA ARG A 80 -3.82 2.32 1.24
C ARG A 80 -2.32 2.13 1.14
N LEU A 81 -1.90 1.52 0.03
CA LEU A 81 -0.49 1.26 -0.26
C LEU A 81 -0.03 2.23 -1.33
N TYR A 82 1.13 2.83 -1.11
CA TYR A 82 1.79 3.71 -2.06
C TYR A 82 3.14 3.12 -2.43
N TYR A 83 3.36 2.94 -3.73
CA TYR A 83 4.65 2.49 -4.25
C TYR A 83 5.24 3.57 -5.14
N ASP A 84 6.39 4.08 -4.74
CA ASP A 84 7.14 5.04 -5.55
C ASP A 84 8.12 4.27 -6.43
N SER A 85 7.85 4.24 -7.73
CA SER A 85 8.67 3.49 -8.68
C SER A 85 10.10 4.03 -8.78
N SER A 86 10.31 5.32 -8.54
CA SER A 86 11.65 5.90 -8.58
C SER A 86 12.48 5.52 -7.35
N GLY A 87 11.86 5.39 -6.19
CA GLY A 87 12.53 4.99 -4.95
C GLY A 87 12.43 3.52 -4.63
N MET A 88 11.60 2.78 -5.35
CA MET A 88 11.33 1.36 -5.12
C MET A 88 10.92 1.06 -3.67
N ARG A 89 10.09 1.92 -3.10
CA ARG A 89 9.66 1.82 -1.70
C ARG A 89 8.15 1.76 -1.60
N TRP A 90 7.70 0.90 -0.68
CA TRP A 90 6.30 0.81 -0.30
C TRP A 90 6.05 1.56 0.99
N ARG A 91 4.94 2.29 1.05
CA ARG A 91 4.48 2.96 2.25
C ARG A 91 2.99 2.69 2.41
N MET A 92 2.54 2.69 3.65
CA MET A 92 1.16 2.35 4.00
C MET A 92 0.55 3.47 4.82
N ASN A 93 -0.69 3.79 4.48
CA ASN A 93 -1.58 4.59 5.30
C ASN A 93 -2.76 3.69 5.73
N ALA A 94 -2.89 3.51 7.02
CA ALA A 94 -3.93 2.64 7.58
C ALA A 94 -5.02 3.44 8.27
#